data_416f663518befbac0ee42247a4ac0925
#
_entry.id   416f663518befbac0ee42247a4ac0925
#
_cell.length_a   1.000
_cell.length_b   1.000
_cell.length_c   1.000
_cell.angle_alpha   90.00
_cell.angle_beta   90.00
_cell.angle_gamma   90.00
#
_symmetry.space_group_name_H-M   'P 1'
#
loop_
_entity.id
_entity.type
_entity.pdbx_description
1 polymer ?
#
loop_
_entity_poly.entity_id
_entity_poly.type
_entity_poly.pdbx_seq_one_letter_code
_entity_poly.pdbx_strand_id
1 'polypeptide(L)'
;VNRRQRQMCIRDRLNTSIGVRGIDFDIVDNKTNSNSVMVPTFKFDLSTLLIMKSGMQSHILKPKIFYGYVGHEEQDDNPVFDTYKLGMMNQVFNLNRFTGMDRIGDQNFYTLSMEYKRRQMNMNNISLKISQKFYLKDRKVFINNMSMNSMHSDMMSNSMNMNTMSDSMDMGMMSMMNGDKDPIMIMAKWMPNMKTMFMASGSYSKEMKKFPMAGLTINHMFDKGKVGYAKRYTRMTGDFNQTLDYSEFFANLKIKDNVSFVAEVKRDDENSSNIESSFGIGFENCCFSFRILASDKNLSKYLDGYRPEAYKYLGDAWDDIIKIESKSRINFEFELKGLNSSFEKVSRFMNNSLLNH
;
A
#
# COMPACT_ATOMS: atom_id res chain seq x y z
N VAL A 1 -41.75 -33.26 2.63
CA VAL A 1 -40.32 -32.94 2.78
C VAL A 1 -39.92 -32.05 1.61
N ASN A 2 -39.83 -30.73 1.88
CA ASN A 2 -39.43 -29.76 0.88
C ASN A 2 -37.90 -29.88 0.68
N ARG A 3 -37.44 -30.69 -0.28
CA ARG A 3 -36.03 -30.72 -0.72
C ARG A 3 -35.74 -29.39 -1.44
N ARG A 4 -35.19 -28.43 -0.70
CA ARG A 4 -34.61 -27.24 -1.35
C ARG A 4 -33.52 -27.69 -2.30
N GLN A 5 -33.74 -27.55 -3.59
CA GLN A 5 -32.74 -27.80 -4.62
C GLN A 5 -31.59 -26.79 -4.42
N ARG A 6 -30.41 -27.27 -4.02
CA ARG A 6 -29.17 -26.51 -4.02
C ARG A 6 -28.63 -26.49 -5.44
N GLN A 7 -28.69 -25.35 -6.09
CA GLN A 7 -28.02 -25.16 -7.39
C GLN A 7 -26.55 -24.80 -7.12
N MET A 8 -25.64 -25.60 -7.67
CA MET A 8 -24.21 -25.32 -7.67
C MET A 8 -23.80 -24.97 -9.10
N CYS A 9 -23.21 -23.78 -9.27
CA CYS A 9 -22.59 -23.33 -10.53
C CYS A 9 -21.08 -23.28 -10.35
N ILE A 10 -20.35 -23.85 -11.32
CA ILE A 10 -18.88 -23.81 -11.37
C ILE A 10 -18.50 -22.98 -12.58
N ARG A 11 -17.58 -22.03 -12.38
CA ARG A 11 -17.02 -21.22 -13.45
C ARG A 11 -15.50 -21.10 -13.27
N ASP A 12 -14.80 -21.69 -14.20
CA ASP A 12 -13.34 -21.63 -14.24
C ASP A 12 -12.87 -20.42 -15.05
N ARG A 13 -11.77 -19.85 -14.61
CA ARG A 13 -11.09 -18.75 -15.28
C ARG A 13 -9.60 -19.05 -15.33
N LEU A 14 -9.08 -19.10 -16.54
CA LEU A 14 -7.65 -19.18 -16.80
C LEU A 14 -7.21 -17.91 -17.51
N ASN A 15 -6.14 -17.31 -17.03
CA ASN A 15 -5.49 -16.14 -17.66
C ASN A 15 -3.98 -16.36 -17.66
N THR A 16 -3.39 -16.38 -18.84
CA THR A 16 -1.94 -16.50 -19.04
C THR A 16 -1.44 -15.29 -19.79
N SER A 17 -0.24 -14.83 -19.45
CA SER A 17 0.41 -13.70 -20.12
C SER A 17 1.91 -13.94 -20.16
N ILE A 18 2.50 -13.71 -21.33
CA ILE A 18 3.93 -13.69 -21.56
C ILE A 18 4.28 -12.28 -22.06
N GLY A 19 5.36 -11.72 -21.60
CA GLY A 19 5.78 -10.38 -21.99
C GLY A 19 7.28 -10.16 -21.73
N VAL A 20 7.74 -9.04 -22.21
CA VAL A 20 9.06 -8.50 -21.91
C VAL A 20 8.85 -7.13 -21.26
N ARG A 21 9.64 -6.83 -20.26
CA ARG A 21 9.63 -5.54 -19.59
C ARG A 21 11.01 -4.94 -19.68
N GLY A 22 11.08 -3.67 -20.12
CA GLY A 22 12.33 -2.96 -20.29
C GLY A 22 12.33 -1.62 -19.61
N ILE A 23 13.49 -1.17 -19.20
CA ILE A 23 13.81 0.17 -18.72
C ILE A 23 15.05 0.61 -19.45
N ASP A 24 15.05 1.84 -19.92
CA ASP A 24 16.19 2.47 -20.58
C ASP A 24 16.44 3.83 -19.91
N PHE A 25 17.72 4.08 -19.56
CA PHE A 25 18.14 5.33 -18.95
C PHE A 25 19.07 6.06 -19.90
N ASP A 26 18.75 7.29 -20.23
CA ASP A 26 19.65 8.22 -20.90
C ASP A 26 20.20 9.21 -19.85
N ILE A 27 21.43 8.95 -19.40
CA ILE A 27 22.08 9.73 -18.35
C ILE A 27 23.14 10.62 -19.00
N VAL A 28 22.90 11.94 -18.97
CA VAL A 28 23.80 12.96 -19.54
C VAL A 28 24.93 13.28 -18.55
N ASP A 29 25.61 12.28 -18.01
CA ASP A 29 26.79 12.51 -17.18
C ASP A 29 27.98 11.66 -17.68
N ASN A 30 29.16 12.29 -17.79
CA ASN A 30 30.37 11.68 -18.37
C ASN A 30 30.95 10.50 -17.58
N LYS A 31 30.31 10.03 -16.52
CA LYS A 31 30.80 8.97 -15.64
C LYS A 31 29.89 7.72 -15.51
N THR A 32 28.69 7.77 -16.01
CA THR A 32 27.75 6.65 -15.90
C THR A 32 27.32 6.18 -17.28
N ASN A 33 27.57 4.91 -17.58
CA ASN A 33 27.06 4.28 -18.79
C ASN A 33 25.52 4.20 -18.69
N SER A 34 24.83 4.56 -19.77
CA SER A 34 23.40 4.29 -19.90
C SER A 34 23.19 2.79 -19.85
N ASN A 35 22.42 2.31 -18.87
CA ASN A 35 22.17 0.89 -18.69
C ASN A 35 20.72 0.58 -19.06
N SER A 36 20.56 -0.21 -20.09
CA SER A 36 19.25 -0.71 -20.52
C SER A 36 19.02 -2.08 -19.91
N VAL A 37 17.86 -2.26 -19.29
CA VAL A 37 17.44 -3.49 -18.63
C VAL A 37 16.26 -4.07 -19.38
N MET A 38 16.31 -5.36 -19.74
CA MET A 38 15.22 -6.03 -20.42
C MET A 38 15.01 -7.44 -19.85
N VAL A 39 13.87 -7.69 -19.21
CA VAL A 39 13.59 -8.96 -18.56
C VAL A 39 12.32 -9.62 -19.08
N PRO A 40 12.33 -10.96 -19.25
CA PRO A 40 11.13 -11.70 -19.59
C PRO A 40 10.20 -11.79 -18.39
N THR A 41 8.90 -11.76 -18.66
CA THR A 41 7.84 -11.92 -17.66
C THR A 41 6.86 -12.99 -18.08
N PHE A 42 6.41 -13.78 -17.11
CA PHE A 42 5.35 -14.77 -17.30
C PHE A 42 4.36 -14.71 -16.16
N LYS A 43 3.09 -14.83 -16.49
CA LYS A 43 1.98 -14.85 -15.55
C LYS A 43 1.02 -15.98 -15.88
N PHE A 44 0.62 -16.72 -14.87
CA PHE A 44 -0.43 -17.72 -14.92
C PHE A 44 -1.40 -17.53 -13.77
N ASP A 45 -2.67 -17.38 -14.04
CA ASP A 45 -3.74 -17.10 -13.06
C ASP A 45 -4.90 -18.06 -13.29
N LEU A 46 -5.04 -19.03 -12.42
CA LEU A 46 -6.14 -20.01 -12.43
C LEU A 46 -7.04 -19.78 -11.23
N SER A 47 -8.32 -19.62 -11.48
CA SER A 47 -9.32 -19.52 -10.41
C SER A 47 -10.61 -20.21 -10.79
N THR A 48 -11.24 -20.84 -9.80
CA THR A 48 -12.53 -21.50 -9.93
C THR A 48 -13.54 -20.77 -9.05
N LEU A 49 -14.72 -20.55 -9.58
CA LEU A 49 -15.81 -19.92 -8.84
C LEU A 49 -16.89 -20.97 -8.56
N LEU A 50 -16.99 -21.38 -7.32
CA LEU A 50 -18.01 -22.30 -6.82
C LEU A 50 -19.14 -21.50 -6.19
N ILE A 51 -20.34 -21.57 -6.74
CA ILE A 51 -21.49 -20.81 -6.26
C ILE A 51 -22.56 -21.79 -5.79
N MET A 52 -22.96 -21.67 -4.54
CA MET A 52 -24.09 -22.39 -3.97
C MET A 52 -25.17 -21.38 -3.57
N LYS A 53 -26.35 -21.55 -4.11
CA LYS A 53 -27.52 -20.74 -3.76
C LYS A 53 -28.41 -21.52 -2.78
N SER A 54 -28.82 -20.87 -1.70
CA SER A 54 -29.72 -21.42 -0.69
C SER A 54 -30.74 -20.37 -0.29
N GLY A 55 -31.92 -20.40 -0.89
CA GLY A 55 -32.96 -19.38 -0.68
C GLY A 55 -32.47 -17.98 -1.07
N MET A 56 -32.54 -17.03 -0.15
CA MET A 56 -32.11 -15.64 -0.37
C MET A 56 -30.61 -15.42 -0.14
N GLN A 57 -29.84 -16.49 0.04
CA GLN A 57 -28.40 -16.40 0.28
C GLN A 57 -27.63 -17.09 -0.84
N SER A 58 -26.48 -16.52 -1.19
CA SER A 58 -25.49 -17.16 -2.05
C SER A 58 -24.15 -17.25 -1.33
N HIS A 59 -23.57 -18.44 -1.39
CA HIS A 59 -22.24 -18.73 -0.88
C HIS A 59 -21.31 -18.90 -2.08
N ILE A 60 -20.23 -18.18 -2.09
CA ILE A 60 -19.26 -18.18 -3.18
C ILE A 60 -17.92 -18.55 -2.58
N LEU A 61 -17.33 -19.62 -3.10
CA LEU A 61 -15.97 -20.02 -2.76
C LEU A 61 -15.10 -19.87 -4.01
N LYS A 62 -13.99 -19.17 -3.89
CA LYS A 62 -13.06 -18.92 -5.00
C LYS A 62 -11.63 -19.30 -4.59
N PRO A 63 -11.24 -20.56 -4.79
CA PRO A 63 -9.83 -20.93 -4.79
C PRO A 63 -9.13 -20.29 -6.00
N LYS A 64 -7.88 -19.88 -5.80
CA LYS A 64 -7.05 -19.25 -6.83
C LYS A 64 -5.61 -19.68 -6.66
N ILE A 65 -4.98 -20.04 -7.78
CA ILE A 65 -3.56 -20.27 -7.90
C ILE A 65 -3.01 -19.23 -8.88
N PHE A 66 -1.97 -18.55 -8.46
CA PHE A 66 -1.28 -17.58 -9.28
C PHE A 66 0.19 -17.95 -9.33
N TYR A 67 0.77 -17.98 -10.51
CA TYR A 67 2.20 -18.12 -10.70
C TYR A 67 2.73 -16.90 -11.45
N GLY A 68 3.87 -16.39 -10.98
CA GLY A 68 4.52 -15.22 -11.54
C GLY A 68 6.02 -15.43 -11.68
N TYR A 69 6.54 -15.03 -12.82
CA TYR A 69 7.96 -15.04 -13.12
C TYR A 69 8.38 -13.70 -13.71
N VAL A 70 9.45 -13.14 -13.17
CA VAL A 70 10.15 -11.98 -13.70
C VAL A 70 11.63 -12.32 -13.71
N GLY A 71 12.26 -12.22 -14.87
CA GLY A 71 13.70 -12.50 -15.05
C GLY A 71 14.57 -11.58 -14.19
N HIS A 72 15.79 -12.01 -13.96
CA HIS A 72 16.80 -11.22 -13.29
C HIS A 72 17.71 -10.55 -14.35
N GLU A 73 17.98 -9.28 -14.13
CA GLU A 73 19.01 -8.51 -14.81
C GLU A 73 19.66 -7.59 -13.77
N GLU A 74 20.95 -7.36 -13.88
CA GLU A 74 21.68 -6.49 -12.96
C GLU A 74 21.26 -5.04 -13.16
N GLN A 75 20.98 -4.33 -12.08
CA GLN A 75 20.44 -2.97 -12.09
C GLN A 75 21.09 -2.07 -11.03
N ASP A 76 22.20 -2.50 -10.44
CA ASP A 76 22.80 -1.82 -9.30
C ASP A 76 23.36 -0.44 -9.67
N ASP A 77 23.81 -0.30 -10.92
CA ASP A 77 24.30 0.98 -11.47
C ASP A 77 23.17 1.91 -11.93
N ASN A 78 21.92 1.45 -11.94
CA ASN A 78 20.80 2.26 -12.38
C ASN A 78 20.34 3.20 -11.28
N PRO A 79 20.03 4.47 -11.60
CA PRO A 79 19.52 5.42 -10.60
C PRO A 79 18.14 5.00 -10.09
N VAL A 80 17.85 5.39 -8.85
CA VAL A 80 16.54 5.18 -8.21
C VAL A 80 15.91 6.55 -7.96
N PHE A 81 14.79 6.83 -8.62
CA PHE A 81 14.10 8.13 -8.52
C PHE A 81 12.82 8.04 -7.68
N ASP A 82 11.89 7.16 -8.09
CA ASP A 82 10.53 7.08 -7.52
C ASP A 82 10.13 5.65 -7.11
N THR A 83 11.12 4.75 -7.03
CA THR A 83 10.87 3.35 -6.68
C THR A 83 10.78 3.14 -5.19
N TYR A 84 9.63 2.61 -4.75
CA TYR A 84 9.40 2.13 -3.39
C TYR A 84 8.97 0.67 -3.41
N LYS A 85 9.23 -0.05 -2.33
CA LYS A 85 8.73 -1.41 -2.17
C LYS A 85 7.20 -1.39 -2.02
N LEU A 86 6.51 -2.18 -2.82
CA LEU A 86 5.07 -2.36 -2.68
C LEU A 86 4.73 -2.99 -1.33
N GLY A 87 3.67 -2.51 -0.69
CA GLY A 87 3.16 -3.14 0.53
C GLY A 87 2.77 -4.61 0.29
N MET A 88 2.96 -5.46 1.29
CA MET A 88 2.77 -6.92 1.17
C MET A 88 1.41 -7.31 0.59
N MET A 89 0.33 -6.61 0.97
CA MET A 89 -1.02 -6.88 0.45
C MET A 89 -1.12 -6.71 -1.07
N ASN A 90 -0.39 -5.73 -1.62
CA ASN A 90 -0.39 -5.42 -3.05
C ASN A 90 0.54 -6.35 -3.84
N GLN A 91 1.51 -6.97 -3.19
CA GLN A 91 2.47 -7.88 -3.82
C GLN A 91 1.94 -9.29 -4.06
N VAL A 92 0.87 -9.71 -3.37
CA VAL A 92 0.39 -11.11 -3.34
C VAL A 92 0.13 -11.70 -4.72
N PHE A 93 -0.40 -10.89 -5.67
CA PHE A 93 -0.71 -11.29 -7.05
C PHE A 93 -0.04 -10.40 -8.09
N ASN A 94 1.03 -9.70 -7.71
CA ASN A 94 1.68 -8.74 -8.58
C ASN A 94 3.04 -9.27 -9.06
N LEU A 95 3.31 -9.09 -10.35
CA LEU A 95 4.63 -9.32 -10.94
C LEU A 95 5.64 -8.23 -10.56
N ASN A 96 5.16 -7.09 -10.05
CA ASN A 96 6.02 -6.00 -9.63
C ASN A 96 6.20 -6.05 -8.11
N ARG A 97 7.46 -6.00 -7.64
CA ARG A 97 7.77 -5.84 -6.22
C ARG A 97 7.90 -4.38 -5.82
N PHE A 98 8.07 -3.51 -6.80
CA PHE A 98 8.31 -2.08 -6.62
C PHE A 98 7.20 -1.24 -7.25
N THR A 99 7.00 -0.04 -6.71
CA THR A 99 6.29 1.05 -7.39
C THR A 99 7.25 1.72 -8.37
N GLY A 100 6.80 2.70 -9.13
CA GLY A 100 7.68 3.39 -10.06
C GLY A 100 8.04 2.58 -11.31
N MET A 101 8.92 3.14 -12.13
CA MET A 101 9.33 2.54 -13.39
C MET A 101 10.84 2.34 -13.51
N ASP A 102 11.62 2.80 -12.56
CA ASP A 102 13.07 2.84 -12.59
C ASP A 102 13.74 1.56 -12.05
N ARG A 103 12.98 0.59 -11.55
CA ARG A 103 13.52 -0.69 -11.11
C ARG A 103 12.55 -1.85 -11.37
N ILE A 104 13.07 -2.97 -11.89
CA ILE A 104 12.30 -4.20 -12.12
C ILE A 104 12.78 -5.25 -11.13
N GLY A 105 11.92 -5.62 -10.19
CA GLY A 105 12.22 -6.65 -9.20
C GLY A 105 12.07 -8.05 -9.78
N ASP A 106 13.17 -8.82 -9.79
CA ASP A 106 13.17 -10.23 -10.15
C ASP A 106 12.34 -11.04 -9.14
N GLN A 107 11.60 -12.00 -9.62
CA GLN A 107 10.88 -12.95 -8.76
C GLN A 107 10.39 -14.18 -9.53
N ASN A 108 10.43 -15.30 -8.83
CA ASN A 108 9.84 -16.55 -9.29
C ASN A 108 9.01 -17.12 -8.12
N PHE A 109 7.68 -17.12 -8.27
CA PHE A 109 6.79 -17.40 -7.14
C PHE A 109 5.46 -17.97 -7.57
N TYR A 110 4.80 -18.62 -6.62
CA TYR A 110 3.37 -18.91 -6.73
C TYR A 110 2.63 -18.42 -5.50
N THR A 111 1.36 -18.11 -5.68
CA THR A 111 0.46 -17.68 -4.61
C THR A 111 -0.77 -18.59 -4.58
N LEU A 112 -1.06 -19.08 -3.40
CA LEU A 112 -2.30 -19.78 -3.11
C LEU A 112 -3.26 -18.83 -2.41
N SER A 113 -4.52 -18.81 -2.83
CA SER A 113 -5.53 -17.98 -2.21
C SER A 113 -6.88 -18.67 -2.18
N MET A 114 -7.62 -18.43 -1.13
CA MET A 114 -9.01 -18.83 -1.00
C MET A 114 -9.85 -17.65 -0.54
N GLU A 115 -10.90 -17.35 -1.29
CA GLU A 115 -11.85 -16.31 -0.94
C GLU A 115 -13.24 -16.94 -0.76
N TYR A 116 -13.85 -16.68 0.40
CA TYR A 116 -15.23 -17.02 0.69
C TYR A 116 -16.07 -15.76 0.77
N LYS A 117 -17.21 -15.76 0.09
CA LYS A 117 -18.20 -14.68 0.16
C LYS A 117 -19.58 -15.25 0.46
N ARG A 118 -20.23 -14.68 1.46
CA ARG A 118 -21.67 -14.86 1.68
C ARG A 118 -22.37 -13.56 1.26
N ARG A 119 -23.28 -13.68 0.32
CA ARG A 119 -24.16 -12.59 -0.10
C ARG A 119 -25.59 -12.90 0.32
N GLN A 120 -26.26 -11.93 0.88
CA GLN A 120 -27.65 -12.05 1.30
C GLN A 120 -28.46 -10.92 0.66
N MET A 121 -29.74 -11.17 0.39
CA MET A 121 -30.60 -10.22 -0.31
C MET A 121 -30.85 -8.93 0.49
N ASN A 122 -30.83 -9.00 1.83
CA ASN A 122 -30.88 -7.86 2.74
C ASN A 122 -29.54 -7.14 2.92
N MET A 123 -28.59 -7.35 2.02
CA MET A 123 -27.25 -6.73 1.99
C MET A 123 -26.30 -7.12 3.13
N ASN A 124 -26.64 -8.08 3.99
CA ASN A 124 -25.69 -8.60 4.97
C ASN A 124 -24.64 -9.50 4.26
N ASN A 125 -23.55 -8.90 3.86
CA ASN A 125 -22.50 -9.54 3.09
C ASN A 125 -21.24 -9.75 3.94
N ILE A 126 -20.67 -10.94 3.84
CA ILE A 126 -19.38 -11.28 4.47
C ILE A 126 -18.42 -11.73 3.36
N SER A 127 -17.18 -11.27 3.42
CA SER A 127 -16.08 -11.77 2.59
C SER A 127 -14.88 -12.07 3.48
N LEU A 128 -14.31 -13.24 3.31
CA LEU A 128 -13.08 -13.67 3.97
C LEU A 128 -12.11 -14.14 2.90
N LYS A 129 -10.88 -13.63 2.90
CA LYS A 129 -9.82 -14.01 1.97
C LYS A 129 -8.56 -14.34 2.74
N ILE A 130 -7.96 -15.47 2.41
CA ILE A 130 -6.67 -15.91 2.92
C ILE A 130 -5.77 -16.14 1.72
N SER A 131 -4.53 -15.68 1.80
CA SER A 131 -3.56 -15.82 0.71
C SER A 131 -2.15 -15.98 1.26
N GLN A 132 -1.32 -16.76 0.58
CA GLN A 132 0.09 -16.89 0.90
C GLN A 132 0.91 -17.00 -0.38
N LYS A 133 2.02 -16.27 -0.45
CA LYS A 133 2.98 -16.26 -1.54
C LYS A 133 4.20 -17.09 -1.14
N PHE A 134 4.68 -17.90 -2.05
CA PHE A 134 5.83 -18.78 -1.91
C PHE A 134 6.83 -18.47 -3.02
N TYR A 135 8.08 -18.29 -2.67
CA TYR A 135 9.15 -18.04 -3.63
C TYR A 135 9.86 -19.34 -4.00
N LEU A 136 10.13 -19.52 -5.27
CA LEU A 136 10.83 -20.68 -5.83
C LEU A 136 12.32 -20.41 -6.03
N LYS A 137 12.72 -19.15 -6.01
CA LYS A 137 14.11 -18.69 -6.09
C LYS A 137 14.30 -17.43 -5.24
N ASP A 138 15.52 -17.26 -4.76
CA ASP A 138 15.92 -16.03 -4.10
C ASP A 138 15.80 -14.83 -5.03
N ARG A 139 15.48 -13.71 -4.45
CA ARG A 139 15.36 -12.42 -5.15
C ARG A 139 16.71 -11.71 -5.06
N LYS A 140 17.18 -11.18 -6.17
CA LYS A 140 18.51 -10.57 -6.28
C LYS A 140 18.45 -9.06 -6.41
N VAL A 141 17.40 -8.51 -7.05
CA VAL A 141 17.25 -7.08 -7.22
C VAL A 141 16.67 -6.45 -5.96
N PHE A 142 17.39 -5.53 -5.35
CA PHE A 142 16.97 -4.77 -4.18
C PHE A 142 16.96 -3.27 -4.51
N ILE A 143 16.26 -2.49 -3.70
CA ILE A 143 16.41 -1.04 -3.70
C ILE A 143 17.58 -0.77 -2.77
N ASN A 144 18.78 -0.60 -3.35
CA ASN A 144 19.93 -0.20 -2.57
C ASN A 144 19.72 1.27 -2.15
N ASN A 145 19.67 1.53 -0.86
CA ASN A 145 19.79 2.87 -0.31
C ASN A 145 21.23 3.44 -0.50
N MET A 146 22.06 2.79 -1.32
CA MET A 146 23.46 3.15 -1.54
C MET A 146 23.66 4.42 -2.38
N SER A 147 22.63 5.02 -2.94
CA SER A 147 22.79 6.36 -3.54
C SER A 147 23.20 7.43 -2.50
N MET A 148 23.08 7.15 -1.20
CA MET A 148 23.67 8.01 -0.16
C MET A 148 25.17 7.79 0.05
N ASN A 149 25.72 6.64 -0.33
CA ASN A 149 27.17 6.39 -0.18
C ASN A 149 28.03 7.09 -1.27
N SER A 150 27.48 7.40 -2.42
CA SER A 150 28.24 8.12 -3.45
C SER A 150 28.47 9.61 -3.10
N MET A 151 27.61 10.20 -2.30
CA MET A 151 27.87 11.56 -1.77
C MET A 151 28.83 11.57 -0.57
N HIS A 152 29.08 10.43 0.08
CA HIS A 152 29.94 10.35 1.26
C HIS A 152 31.36 9.87 0.97
N SER A 153 31.63 9.26 -0.20
CA SER A 153 32.97 8.78 -0.56
C SER A 153 33.98 9.91 -0.80
N ASP A 154 33.52 11.10 -1.16
CA ASP A 154 34.41 12.26 -1.39
C ASP A 154 34.76 13.06 -0.11
N MET A 155 34.08 12.80 1.00
CA MET A 155 34.34 13.55 2.27
C MET A 155 35.10 12.76 3.35
N MET A 156 35.26 11.44 3.25
CA MET A 156 35.96 10.67 4.27
C MET A 156 37.05 9.74 3.71
N SER A 157 38.08 10.30 3.11
CA SER A 157 39.31 9.56 2.78
C SER A 157 40.30 9.45 3.94
N ASN A 158 39.87 9.56 5.19
CA ASN A 158 40.75 9.30 6.33
C ASN A 158 40.03 8.55 7.45
N SER A 159 40.45 7.27 7.60
CA SER A 159 40.44 6.51 8.84
C SER A 159 39.07 6.10 9.40
N MET A 160 38.63 4.90 9.06
CA MET A 160 38.31 3.80 10.00
C MET A 160 37.69 2.62 9.26
N ASN A 161 38.14 1.44 9.62
CA ASN A 161 37.77 0.13 9.06
C ASN A 161 36.27 -0.15 9.29
N MET A 162 35.43 0.20 8.33
CA MET A 162 33.95 0.05 8.38
C MET A 162 33.43 -1.27 7.77
N ASN A 163 34.31 -2.24 7.51
CA ASN A 163 33.92 -3.51 6.89
C ASN A 163 33.10 -4.46 7.77
N THR A 164 32.92 -4.15 9.06
CA THR A 164 32.15 -5.02 9.97
C THR A 164 30.72 -4.56 10.28
N MET A 165 30.36 -3.31 9.96
CA MET A 165 29.01 -2.79 10.23
C MET A 165 28.05 -2.90 9.04
N SER A 166 28.58 -2.94 7.82
CA SER A 166 27.78 -3.06 6.59
C SER A 166 27.14 -4.44 6.44
N ASP A 167 27.85 -5.48 6.85
CA ASP A 167 27.39 -6.87 6.70
C ASP A 167 26.26 -7.25 7.68
N SER A 168 26.19 -6.64 8.87
CA SER A 168 25.16 -6.96 9.84
C SER A 168 23.81 -6.23 9.58
N MET A 169 23.85 -5.02 9.00
CA MET A 169 22.62 -4.30 8.63
C MET A 169 21.92 -4.93 7.41
N ASP A 170 22.71 -5.42 6.47
CA ASP A 170 22.19 -6.04 5.24
C ASP A 170 21.61 -7.43 5.50
N MET A 171 22.21 -8.19 6.42
CA MET A 171 21.76 -9.55 6.76
C MET A 171 20.41 -9.58 7.48
N GLY A 172 20.07 -8.63 8.34
CA GLY A 172 18.78 -8.58 9.04
C GLY A 172 17.62 -8.23 8.09
N MET A 173 17.80 -7.28 7.17
CA MET A 173 16.84 -6.96 6.13
C MET A 173 16.79 -8.03 5.02
N MET A 174 17.91 -8.60 4.63
CA MET A 174 18.00 -9.70 3.67
C MET A 174 17.33 -10.97 4.19
N SER A 175 17.48 -11.32 5.45
CA SER A 175 16.85 -12.52 6.04
C SER A 175 15.32 -12.47 5.97
N MET A 176 14.71 -11.29 6.07
CA MET A 176 13.28 -11.11 5.86
C MET A 176 12.87 -11.04 4.39
N MET A 177 13.76 -10.60 3.52
CA MET A 177 13.49 -10.48 2.09
C MET A 177 13.78 -11.77 1.33
N ASN A 178 14.61 -12.65 1.84
CA ASN A 178 14.98 -13.94 1.21
C ASN A 178 14.25 -15.15 1.77
N GLY A 179 13.26 -14.96 2.65
CA GLY A 179 12.43 -16.08 3.10
C GLY A 179 11.70 -16.76 1.93
N ASP A 180 11.61 -18.09 1.97
CA ASP A 180 10.94 -18.91 0.95
C ASP A 180 9.45 -18.58 0.79
N LYS A 181 8.86 -17.85 1.73
CA LYS A 181 7.44 -17.51 1.72
C LYS A 181 7.17 -16.20 2.47
N ASP A 182 6.19 -15.47 1.95
CA ASP A 182 5.65 -14.31 2.64
C ASP A 182 4.72 -14.73 3.81
N PRO A 183 4.47 -13.83 4.77
CA PRO A 183 3.46 -14.04 5.78
C PRO A 183 2.10 -14.39 5.19
N ILE A 184 1.28 -15.13 5.94
CA ILE A 184 -0.10 -15.42 5.56
C ILE A 184 -0.91 -14.14 5.63
N MET A 185 -1.51 -13.74 4.53
CA MET A 185 -2.39 -12.57 4.44
C MET A 185 -3.83 -12.96 4.70
N ILE A 186 -4.49 -12.24 5.58
CA ILE A 186 -5.89 -12.44 5.96
C ILE A 186 -6.63 -11.13 5.74
N MET A 187 -7.75 -11.18 5.05
CA MET A 187 -8.66 -10.06 4.87
C MET A 187 -10.08 -10.50 5.18
N ALA A 188 -10.76 -9.75 6.00
CA ALA A 188 -12.18 -9.95 6.33
C ALA A 188 -12.94 -8.65 6.06
N LYS A 189 -14.09 -8.78 5.40
CA LYS A 189 -15.00 -7.66 5.14
C LYS A 189 -16.40 -8.08 5.54
N TRP A 190 -17.05 -7.27 6.33
CA TRP A 190 -18.42 -7.46 6.72
C TRP A 190 -19.24 -6.20 6.45
N MET A 191 -20.32 -6.35 5.72
CA MET A 191 -21.29 -5.30 5.45
C MET A 191 -22.65 -5.76 6.01
N PRO A 192 -23.00 -5.40 7.24
CA PRO A 192 -24.29 -5.79 7.83
C PRO A 192 -25.48 -5.19 7.08
N ASN A 193 -25.28 -4.05 6.44
CA ASN A 193 -26.24 -3.33 5.63
C ASN A 193 -25.51 -2.51 4.55
N MET A 194 -26.24 -1.80 3.69
CA MET A 194 -25.67 -0.93 2.65
C MET A 194 -24.86 0.26 3.19
N LYS A 195 -25.13 0.67 4.42
CA LYS A 195 -24.58 1.90 5.00
C LYS A 195 -23.33 1.67 5.84
N THR A 196 -23.09 0.43 6.30
CA THR A 196 -21.99 0.12 7.23
C THR A 196 -21.06 -0.93 6.68
N MET A 197 -19.76 -0.68 6.75
CA MET A 197 -18.72 -1.60 6.34
C MET A 197 -17.66 -1.71 7.43
N PHE A 198 -17.34 -2.94 7.78
CA PHE A 198 -16.17 -3.30 8.60
C PHE A 198 -15.19 -4.04 7.73
N MET A 199 -13.94 -3.66 7.79
CA MET A 199 -12.85 -4.34 7.09
C MET A 199 -11.70 -4.54 8.07
N ALA A 200 -11.25 -5.78 8.18
CA ALA A 200 -10.05 -6.14 8.93
C ALA A 200 -9.07 -6.80 7.98
N SER A 201 -7.81 -6.47 8.12
CA SER A 201 -6.72 -7.07 7.34
C SER A 201 -5.52 -7.30 8.23
N GLY A 202 -4.71 -8.30 7.92
CA GLY A 202 -3.50 -8.58 8.65
C GLY A 202 -2.63 -9.57 7.92
N SER A 203 -1.38 -9.62 8.35
CA SER A 203 -0.43 -10.64 7.92
C SER A 203 0.09 -11.38 9.15
N TYR A 204 0.17 -12.70 9.07
CA TYR A 204 0.71 -13.54 10.12
C TYR A 204 1.99 -14.22 9.66
N SER A 205 3.10 -13.93 10.33
CA SER A 205 4.37 -14.63 10.09
C SER A 205 4.50 -15.85 11.01
N LYS A 206 4.59 -17.03 10.39
CA LYS A 206 4.79 -18.27 11.12
C LYS A 206 6.19 -18.33 11.78
N GLU A 207 7.19 -17.72 11.14
CA GLU A 207 8.57 -17.67 11.61
C GLU A 207 8.70 -16.83 12.88
N MET A 208 8.12 -15.63 12.84
CA MET A 208 8.12 -14.72 13.99
C MET A 208 7.04 -15.05 15.03
N LYS A 209 6.08 -15.90 14.70
CA LYS A 209 4.87 -16.18 15.52
C LYS A 209 4.12 -14.91 15.93
N LYS A 210 4.12 -13.89 15.06
CA LYS A 210 3.55 -12.55 15.30
C LYS A 210 2.83 -12.04 14.07
N PHE A 211 2.03 -10.99 14.28
CA PHE A 211 1.41 -10.22 13.21
C PHE A 211 2.30 -9.02 12.87
N PRO A 212 3.05 -9.03 11.76
CA PRO A 212 3.83 -7.87 11.34
C PRO A 212 2.95 -6.70 10.87
N MET A 213 1.73 -6.97 10.42
CA MET A 213 0.77 -5.96 9.99
C MET A 213 -0.64 -6.33 10.42
N ALA A 214 -1.39 -5.34 10.88
CA ALA A 214 -2.82 -5.46 11.14
C ALA A 214 -3.52 -4.13 10.83
N GLY A 215 -4.75 -4.19 10.36
CA GLY A 215 -5.57 -3.02 10.10
C GLY A 215 -7.04 -3.31 10.32
N LEU A 216 -7.74 -2.34 10.89
CA LEU A 216 -9.18 -2.31 11.04
C LEU A 216 -9.71 -1.02 10.43
N THR A 217 -10.74 -1.12 9.60
CA THR A 217 -11.43 0.04 9.02
C THR A 217 -12.93 -0.12 9.23
N ILE A 218 -13.56 0.94 9.69
CA ILE A 218 -15.02 1.02 9.92
C ILE A 218 -15.50 2.24 9.14
N ASN A 219 -16.47 2.02 8.26
CA ASN A 219 -17.09 3.10 7.49
C ASN A 219 -18.61 3.02 7.67
N HIS A 220 -19.21 4.17 7.91
CA HIS A 220 -20.65 4.31 8.01
C HIS A 220 -21.14 5.46 7.15
N MET A 221 -22.09 5.15 6.26
CA MET A 221 -22.81 6.12 5.44
C MET A 221 -24.17 6.40 6.01
N PHE A 222 -24.53 7.67 6.08
CA PHE A 222 -25.87 8.15 6.41
C PHE A 222 -26.36 9.11 5.34
N ASP A 223 -27.59 9.54 5.40
CA ASP A 223 -28.21 10.30 4.29
C ASP A 223 -27.51 11.64 4.02
N LYS A 224 -26.88 12.23 5.02
CA LYS A 224 -26.13 13.50 4.92
C LYS A 224 -24.61 13.35 4.85
N GLY A 225 -24.08 12.14 4.65
CA GLY A 225 -22.64 11.98 4.52
C GLY A 225 -22.09 10.62 4.92
N LYS A 226 -20.80 10.60 5.18
CA LYS A 226 -20.08 9.40 5.62
C LYS A 226 -19.07 9.75 6.69
N VAL A 227 -18.85 8.82 7.61
CA VAL A 227 -17.78 8.85 8.60
C VAL A 227 -17.01 7.54 8.54
N GLY A 228 -15.74 7.61 8.83
CA GLY A 228 -14.88 6.44 8.87
C GLY A 228 -13.83 6.54 9.97
N TYR A 229 -13.41 5.39 10.41
CA TYR A 229 -12.31 5.20 11.34
C TYR A 229 -11.42 4.08 10.82
N ALA A 230 -10.12 4.29 10.85
CA ALA A 230 -9.14 3.25 10.55
C ALA A 230 -8.09 3.20 11.66
N LYS A 231 -7.73 1.99 12.07
CA LYS A 231 -6.59 1.70 12.94
C LYS A 231 -5.63 0.84 12.15
N ARG A 232 -4.36 1.21 12.13
CA ARG A 232 -3.33 0.48 11.40
C ARG A 232 -2.11 0.27 12.27
N TYR A 233 -1.61 -0.94 12.22
CA TYR A 233 -0.44 -1.38 12.94
C TYR A 233 0.51 -2.03 11.94
N THR A 234 1.77 -1.61 11.95
CA THR A 234 2.84 -2.22 11.16
C THR A 234 4.09 -2.29 12.01
N ARG A 235 4.62 -3.49 12.19
CA ARG A 235 5.89 -3.71 12.84
C ARG A 235 6.97 -3.88 11.78
N MET A 236 7.94 -3.00 11.79
CA MET A 236 9.17 -3.18 11.04
C MET A 236 10.08 -4.11 11.84
N THR A 237 10.68 -5.06 11.17
CA THR A 237 11.62 -6.01 11.77
C THR A 237 12.97 -5.84 11.09
N GLY A 238 14.01 -6.19 11.77
CA GLY A 238 15.41 -5.94 11.46
C GLY A 238 16.01 -5.10 12.59
N ASP A 239 17.09 -4.41 12.31
CA ASP A 239 17.74 -3.50 13.27
C ASP A 239 16.82 -2.33 13.67
N PHE A 240 15.78 -2.10 12.86
CA PHE A 240 14.69 -1.17 13.14
C PHE A 240 13.50 -1.90 13.78
N ASN A 241 13.61 -2.23 15.05
CA ASN A 241 12.51 -2.83 15.81
C ASN A 241 11.40 -1.77 16.08
N GLN A 242 10.91 -1.14 15.03
CA GLN A 242 9.97 -0.03 15.08
C GLN A 242 8.56 -0.50 14.80
N THR A 243 7.63 0.08 15.52
CA THR A 243 6.20 -0.16 15.37
C THR A 243 5.55 1.13 14.90
N LEU A 244 4.84 1.07 13.77
CA LEU A 244 3.97 2.14 13.32
C LEU A 244 2.56 1.79 13.76
N ASP A 245 2.04 2.51 14.73
CA ASP A 245 0.67 2.36 15.23
C ASP A 245 -0.06 3.69 15.10
N TYR A 246 -1.01 3.77 14.18
CA TYR A 246 -1.75 4.99 13.97
C TYR A 246 -3.24 4.76 13.76
N SER A 247 -4.01 5.75 14.16
CA SER A 247 -5.43 5.85 13.92
C SER A 247 -5.77 7.04 13.04
N GLU A 248 -6.80 6.89 12.23
CA GLU A 248 -7.27 7.86 11.27
C GLU A 248 -8.79 7.97 11.39
N PHE A 249 -9.28 9.18 11.53
CA PHE A 249 -10.69 9.50 11.52
C PHE A 249 -11.01 10.37 10.31
N PHE A 250 -12.07 10.02 9.62
CA PHE A 250 -12.54 10.75 8.45
C PHE A 250 -14.04 11.04 8.54
N ALA A 251 -14.41 12.25 8.15
CA ALA A 251 -15.81 12.67 8.03
C ALA A 251 -16.03 13.48 6.74
N ASN A 252 -17.09 13.17 6.02
CA ASN A 252 -17.60 13.99 4.91
C ASN A 252 -19.10 14.18 5.12
N LEU A 253 -19.50 15.42 5.41
CA LEU A 253 -20.85 15.77 5.84
C LEU A 253 -21.46 16.78 4.88
N LYS A 254 -22.67 16.53 4.39
CA LYS A 254 -23.48 17.52 3.70
C LYS A 254 -24.21 18.38 4.72
N ILE A 255 -23.80 19.63 4.87
CA ILE A 255 -24.43 20.60 5.77
C ILE A 255 -25.74 21.10 5.15
N LYS A 256 -25.70 21.35 3.83
CA LYS A 256 -26.83 21.69 2.96
C LYS A 256 -26.69 20.96 1.65
N ASP A 257 -27.69 21.03 0.77
CA ASP A 257 -27.67 20.32 -0.51
C ASP A 257 -26.44 20.67 -1.38
N ASN A 258 -25.95 21.88 -1.23
CA ASN A 258 -24.82 22.42 -2.00
C ASN A 258 -23.57 22.72 -1.15
N VAL A 259 -23.57 22.43 0.16
CA VAL A 259 -22.43 22.68 1.05
C VAL A 259 -22.01 21.40 1.74
N SER A 260 -20.76 21.01 1.58
CA SER A 260 -20.14 19.87 2.23
C SER A 260 -18.99 20.28 3.15
N PHE A 261 -18.81 19.56 4.22
CA PHE A 261 -17.68 19.67 5.14
C PHE A 261 -16.90 18.37 5.13
N VAL A 262 -15.57 18.47 5.12
CA VAL A 262 -14.65 17.33 5.19
C VAL A 262 -13.68 17.53 6.33
N ALA A 263 -13.45 16.49 7.09
CA ALA A 263 -12.43 16.46 8.13
C ALA A 263 -11.69 15.13 8.08
N GLU A 264 -10.39 15.18 8.25
CA GLU A 264 -9.51 14.02 8.40
C GLU A 264 -8.49 14.33 9.48
N VAL A 265 -8.31 13.40 10.41
CA VAL A 265 -7.31 13.49 11.46
C VAL A 265 -6.60 12.15 11.54
N LYS A 266 -5.29 12.19 11.40
CA LYS A 266 -4.39 11.03 11.51
C LYS A 266 -3.48 11.23 12.71
N ARG A 267 -3.51 10.29 13.62
CA ARG A 267 -2.78 10.34 14.89
C ARG A 267 -1.85 9.14 15.02
N ASP A 268 -0.63 9.39 15.47
CA ASP A 268 0.28 8.37 15.98
C ASP A 268 -0.15 8.00 17.40
N ASP A 269 -0.54 6.74 17.59
CA ASP A 269 -1.05 6.27 18.88
C ASP A 269 0.09 5.88 19.83
N GLU A 270 1.26 5.52 19.31
CA GLU A 270 2.44 5.19 20.12
C GLU A 270 3.03 6.45 20.78
N ASN A 271 3.22 7.52 20.00
CA ASN A 271 3.78 8.78 20.50
C ASN A 271 2.71 9.80 20.90
N SER A 272 1.43 9.45 20.80
CA SER A 272 0.30 10.35 21.11
C SER A 272 0.35 11.69 20.36
N SER A 273 0.91 11.70 19.16
CA SER A 273 1.13 12.91 18.36
C SER A 273 0.20 12.96 17.15
N ASN A 274 -0.16 14.18 16.73
CA ASN A 274 -0.94 14.38 15.51
C ASN A 274 -0.01 14.34 14.29
N ILE A 275 -0.25 13.44 13.34
CA ILE A 275 0.54 13.30 12.11
C ILE A 275 0.02 14.27 11.06
N GLU A 276 -1.29 14.27 10.84
CA GLU A 276 -1.93 15.06 9.81
C GLU A 276 -3.36 15.42 10.23
N SER A 277 -3.75 16.65 9.99
CA SER A 277 -5.12 17.12 10.14
C SER A 277 -5.51 17.90 8.92
N SER A 278 -6.66 17.60 8.35
CA SER A 278 -7.19 18.31 7.18
C SER A 278 -8.66 18.63 7.42
N PHE A 279 -9.03 19.88 7.13
CA PHE A 279 -10.40 20.37 7.24
C PHE A 279 -10.75 21.14 5.96
N GLY A 280 -11.90 20.82 5.39
CA GLY A 280 -12.34 21.44 4.14
C GLY A 280 -13.80 21.77 4.11
N ILE A 281 -14.12 22.82 3.36
CA ILE A 281 -15.50 23.19 3.02
C ILE A 281 -15.60 23.22 1.50
N GLY A 282 -16.63 22.58 0.97
CA GLY A 282 -16.97 22.58 -0.44
C GLY A 282 -18.35 23.17 -0.66
N PHE A 283 -18.44 24.02 -1.68
CA PHE A 283 -19.70 24.50 -2.24
C PHE A 283 -19.81 23.97 -3.67
N GLU A 284 -20.96 23.41 -4.01
CA GLU A 284 -21.19 22.83 -5.33
C GLU A 284 -22.61 23.12 -5.81
N ASN A 285 -22.75 23.64 -7.03
CA ASN A 285 -24.02 23.80 -7.70
C ASN A 285 -24.00 23.15 -9.10
N CYS A 286 -25.00 23.46 -9.94
CA CYS A 286 -25.07 22.92 -11.30
C CYS A 286 -23.92 23.38 -12.21
N CYS A 287 -23.34 24.53 -11.95
CA CYS A 287 -22.46 25.23 -12.89
C CYS A 287 -21.00 25.27 -12.43
N PHE A 288 -20.75 25.35 -11.13
CA PHE A 288 -19.40 25.38 -10.58
C PHE A 288 -19.31 24.70 -9.23
N SER A 289 -18.10 24.34 -8.85
CA SER A 289 -17.73 23.95 -7.50
C SER A 289 -16.56 24.80 -6.99
N PHE A 290 -16.62 25.11 -5.71
CA PHE A 290 -15.57 25.80 -4.99
C PHE A 290 -15.23 25.03 -3.71
N ARG A 291 -13.93 24.79 -3.47
CA ARG A 291 -13.46 24.02 -2.32
C ARG A 291 -12.28 24.71 -1.67
N ILE A 292 -12.29 24.73 -0.35
CA ILE A 292 -11.16 25.18 0.49
C ILE A 292 -10.78 24.01 1.38
N LEU A 293 -9.50 23.70 1.39
CA LEU A 293 -8.93 22.66 2.25
C LEU A 293 -7.74 23.24 3.01
N ALA A 294 -7.85 23.34 4.31
CA ALA A 294 -6.73 23.59 5.22
C ALA A 294 -6.17 22.25 5.68
N SER A 295 -4.88 22.07 5.57
CA SER A 295 -4.19 20.87 6.04
C SER A 295 -2.95 21.26 6.84
N ASP A 296 -2.74 20.58 7.94
CA ASP A 296 -1.56 20.66 8.79
C ASP A 296 -0.93 19.28 8.87
N LYS A 297 0.30 19.16 8.39
CA LYS A 297 1.07 17.92 8.37
C LYS A 297 2.29 18.10 9.27
N ASN A 298 2.40 17.29 10.30
CA ASN A 298 3.45 17.35 11.29
C ASN A 298 4.22 16.02 11.33
N LEU A 299 5.10 15.83 10.35
CA LEU A 299 5.92 14.62 10.24
C LEU A 299 7.06 14.58 11.26
N SER A 300 7.51 15.74 11.77
CA SER A 300 8.63 15.79 12.70
C SER A 300 8.36 14.96 13.95
N LYS A 301 7.20 15.14 14.58
CA LYS A 301 6.82 14.38 15.79
C LYS A 301 6.59 12.90 15.52
N TYR A 302 6.12 12.58 14.33
CA TYR A 302 5.89 11.20 13.91
C TYR A 302 7.20 10.47 13.63
N LEU A 303 8.11 11.10 12.87
CA LEU A 303 9.37 10.49 12.47
C LEU A 303 10.44 10.54 13.55
N ASP A 304 10.37 11.46 14.53
CA ASP A 304 11.30 11.47 15.67
C ASP A 304 11.23 10.17 16.49
N GLY A 305 10.01 9.63 16.68
CA GLY A 305 9.82 8.32 17.34
C GLY A 305 10.29 7.12 16.50
N TYR A 306 10.39 7.30 15.19
CA TYR A 306 10.73 6.25 14.23
C TYR A 306 12.05 6.48 13.52
N ARG A 307 12.89 7.38 14.06
CA ARG A 307 14.20 7.68 13.47
C ARG A 307 15.07 6.42 13.47
N PRO A 308 15.37 5.85 12.29
CA PRO A 308 16.26 4.71 12.20
C PRO A 308 17.63 5.03 12.76
N GLU A 309 18.26 4.11 13.47
CA GLU A 309 19.61 4.34 14.01
C GLU A 309 20.61 4.75 12.93
N ALA A 310 20.46 4.23 11.70
CA ALA A 310 21.26 4.64 10.55
C ALA A 310 21.16 6.15 10.24
N TYR A 311 20.06 6.80 10.58
CA TYR A 311 19.88 8.24 10.37
C TYR A 311 20.36 9.11 11.52
N LYS A 312 20.79 8.53 12.64
CA LYS A 312 21.46 9.28 13.72
C LYS A 312 22.73 10.00 13.21
N TYR A 313 23.32 9.47 12.14
CA TYR A 313 24.53 10.04 11.52
C TYR A 313 24.24 11.16 10.52
N LEU A 314 22.99 11.36 10.12
CA LEU A 314 22.61 12.43 9.19
C LEU A 314 22.43 13.80 9.87
N GLY A 315 22.33 13.84 11.23
CA GLY A 315 22.25 15.07 12.00
C GLY A 315 21.24 16.07 11.43
N ASP A 316 21.73 17.27 11.13
CA ASP A 316 20.91 18.39 10.65
C ASP A 316 20.22 18.11 9.29
N ALA A 317 20.81 17.27 8.44
CA ALA A 317 20.18 16.91 7.15
C ALA A 317 18.87 16.15 7.32
N TRP A 318 18.75 15.31 8.36
CA TRP A 318 17.49 14.66 8.70
C TRP A 318 16.43 15.68 9.14
N ASP A 319 16.81 16.63 9.98
CA ASP A 319 15.91 17.68 10.47
C ASP A 319 15.41 18.58 9.33
N ASP A 320 16.24 18.81 8.32
CA ASP A 320 15.85 19.56 7.14
C ASP A 320 14.86 18.78 6.26
N ILE A 321 15.06 17.49 6.06
CA ILE A 321 14.10 16.63 5.34
C ILE A 321 12.74 16.65 6.06
N ILE A 322 12.72 16.49 7.37
CA ILE A 322 11.49 16.54 8.16
C ILE A 322 10.78 17.89 8.05
N LYS A 323 11.52 19.00 8.12
CA LYS A 323 10.96 20.36 7.97
C LYS A 323 10.35 20.60 6.60
N ILE A 324 10.95 20.05 5.54
CA ILE A 324 10.43 20.17 4.17
C ILE A 324 9.08 19.47 4.05
N GLU A 325 8.91 18.32 4.69
CA GLU A 325 7.69 17.51 4.64
C GLU A 325 6.61 17.96 5.64
N SER A 326 6.98 18.62 6.74
CA SER A 326 6.04 19.13 7.76
C SER A 326 5.57 20.53 7.38
N LYS A 327 4.33 20.68 6.89
CA LYS A 327 3.82 21.98 6.41
C LYS A 327 2.34 22.14 6.66
N SER A 328 1.97 23.35 7.07
CA SER A 328 0.57 23.83 7.01
C SER A 328 0.29 24.44 5.65
N ARG A 329 -0.82 24.05 5.03
CA ARG A 329 -1.22 24.51 3.69
C ARG A 329 -2.70 24.85 3.66
N ILE A 330 -3.05 25.85 2.85
CA ILE A 330 -4.43 26.14 2.46
C ILE A 330 -4.52 25.98 0.94
N ASN A 331 -5.35 25.07 0.49
CA ASN A 331 -5.58 24.81 -0.92
C ASN A 331 -6.96 25.33 -1.31
N PHE A 332 -7.01 26.04 -2.42
CA PHE A 332 -8.23 26.51 -3.05
C PHE A 332 -8.42 25.80 -4.37
N GLU A 333 -9.61 25.30 -4.62
CA GLU A 333 -9.98 24.70 -5.89
C GLU A 333 -11.26 25.33 -6.39
N PHE A 334 -11.26 25.74 -7.64
CA PHE A 334 -12.41 26.21 -8.35
C PHE A 334 -12.57 25.41 -9.64
N GLU A 335 -13.76 24.91 -9.89
CA GLU A 335 -14.07 24.08 -11.05
C GLU A 335 -15.35 24.60 -11.73
N LEU A 336 -15.29 24.84 -13.02
CA LEU A 336 -16.46 25.08 -13.87
C LEU A 336 -16.95 23.73 -14.40
N LYS A 337 -18.15 23.34 -14.03
CA LYS A 337 -18.75 22.10 -14.50
C LYS A 337 -19.06 22.20 -15.99
N GLY A 338 -18.62 21.22 -16.78
CA GLY A 338 -18.75 21.19 -18.22
C GLY A 338 -17.50 21.62 -18.99
N LEU A 339 -16.46 22.14 -18.30
CA LEU A 339 -15.12 22.26 -18.83
C LEU A 339 -14.26 21.18 -18.18
N ASN A 340 -13.52 20.42 -18.99
CA ASN A 340 -12.63 19.37 -18.46
C ASN A 340 -11.55 20.03 -17.60
N SER A 341 -11.62 19.87 -16.26
CA SER A 341 -10.69 20.51 -15.34
C SER A 341 -9.53 19.58 -15.02
N SER A 342 -8.31 20.12 -15.11
CA SER A 342 -7.07 19.43 -14.77
C SER A 342 -6.73 19.47 -13.25
N PHE A 343 -7.59 20.06 -12.42
CA PHE A 343 -7.32 20.26 -10.99
C PHE A 343 -8.02 19.21 -10.13
N GLU A 344 -7.34 18.08 -9.90
CA GLU A 344 -7.95 16.96 -9.21
C GLU A 344 -7.59 16.80 -7.72
N LYS A 345 -6.63 17.56 -7.18
CA LYS A 345 -6.06 17.26 -5.85
C LYS A 345 -7.07 17.35 -4.70
N VAL A 346 -7.81 18.45 -4.59
CA VAL A 346 -8.80 18.62 -3.51
C VAL A 346 -10.02 17.75 -3.76
N SER A 347 -10.44 17.65 -5.02
CA SER A 347 -11.54 16.77 -5.43
C SER A 347 -11.25 15.31 -5.14
N ARG A 348 -10.02 14.82 -5.41
CA ARG A 348 -9.59 13.47 -5.04
C ARG A 348 -9.61 13.27 -3.54
N PHE A 349 -9.08 14.21 -2.76
CA PHE A 349 -9.10 14.13 -1.32
C PHE A 349 -10.54 14.01 -0.80
N MET A 350 -11.44 14.90 -1.24
CA MET A 350 -12.83 14.90 -0.81
C MET A 350 -13.64 13.66 -1.26
N ASN A 351 -13.24 13.02 -2.36
CA ASN A 351 -13.94 11.86 -2.91
C ASN A 351 -13.31 10.52 -2.52
N ASN A 352 -12.00 10.45 -2.32
CA ASN A 352 -11.25 9.19 -2.20
C ASN A 352 -10.77 8.85 -0.79
N SER A 353 -11.04 9.72 0.18
CA SER A 353 -10.59 9.49 1.55
C SER A 353 -11.10 8.16 2.12
N LEU A 354 -10.23 7.40 2.75
CA LEU A 354 -10.41 6.13 3.48
C LEU A 354 -11.02 4.93 2.73
N LEU A 355 -11.65 5.09 1.58
CA LEU A 355 -12.36 3.99 0.91
C LEU A 355 -11.54 3.27 -0.17
N ASN A 356 -10.44 3.85 -0.61
CA ASN A 356 -9.64 3.34 -1.74
C ASN A 356 -8.23 2.84 -1.37
N HIS A 357 -7.96 2.60 -0.09
CA HIS A 357 -6.69 2.01 0.34
C HIS A 357 -6.83 0.57 0.79
#